data_311aecf90b1de5afaa3d3e4be7ca2c81
#
_entry.id   311aecf90b1de5afaa3d3e4be7ca2c81
#
_cell.length_a   1.000
_cell.length_b   1.000
_cell.length_c   1.000
_cell.angle_alpha   90.00
_cell.angle_beta   90.00
_cell.angle_gamma   90.00
#
_symmetry.space_group_name_H-M   'P 1'
#
loop_
_entity.id
_entity.type
_entity.pdbx_description
1 polymer ?
#
loop_
_entity_poly.entity_id
_entity_poly.type
_entity_poly.pdbx_seq_one_letter_code
_entity_poly.pdbx_strand_id
1 'polypeptide(L)'
;MPANREGGGSRDACQARRLVHLVPISDRFAPGEPRRIAVLEGSAPRPAPLQVRIGSLGVWTLPAEPAGIRLISIPPVAAEMLWESSPVCTSAQDPIGAPPARSWLLPRSAVKADQEADQLVRLQLQELSRRCGSSVEAAPLLRAFALEHLTTMLPAQLSIRCEPLAPLSFKVP
;
A
#
# COMPACT_ATOMS: atom_id res chain seq x y z
N MET A 1 -11.04 -11.23 -10.30
CA MET A 1 -9.68 -11.73 -10.07
C MET A 1 -9.39 -11.78 -8.58
N PRO A 2 -8.68 -12.77 -8.09
CA PRO A 2 -8.30 -12.79 -6.69
C PRO A 2 -7.40 -11.59 -6.37
N ALA A 3 -7.58 -10.99 -5.21
CA ALA A 3 -6.70 -9.96 -4.72
C ALA A 3 -5.34 -10.59 -4.35
N ASN A 4 -4.28 -9.83 -4.50
CA ASN A 4 -2.95 -10.19 -4.04
C ASN A 4 -2.27 -8.93 -3.52
N ARG A 5 -2.06 -8.86 -2.21
CA ARG A 5 -1.45 -7.71 -1.53
C ARG A 5 -0.01 -7.44 -1.97
N GLU A 6 0.66 -8.41 -2.60
CA GLU A 6 2.01 -8.26 -3.14
C GLU A 6 1.97 -8.08 -4.65
N GLY A 7 2.69 -7.09 -5.14
CA GLY A 7 2.81 -6.80 -6.56
C GLY A 7 4.21 -6.33 -6.91
N GLY A 8 4.43 -6.01 -8.18
CA GLY A 8 5.72 -5.57 -8.69
C GLY A 8 6.71 -6.71 -8.91
N GLY A 9 7.99 -6.38 -8.97
CA GLY A 9 9.07 -7.35 -9.06
C GLY A 9 9.34 -7.90 -10.45
N SER A 10 8.97 -7.18 -11.52
CA SER A 10 9.36 -7.55 -12.88
C SER A 10 10.84 -7.23 -13.15
N ARG A 11 11.36 -7.74 -14.28
CA ARG A 11 12.74 -7.46 -14.70
C ARG A 11 12.93 -6.06 -15.27
N ASP A 12 11.87 -5.33 -15.57
CA ASP A 12 11.92 -3.93 -15.97
C ASP A 12 12.36 -3.07 -14.78
N ALA A 13 13.32 -2.18 -14.98
CA ALA A 13 13.87 -1.30 -13.93
C ALA A 13 12.79 -0.46 -13.23
N CYS A 14 11.76 0.02 -13.97
CA CYS A 14 10.65 0.76 -13.40
C CYS A 14 9.76 -0.11 -12.52
N GLN A 15 9.54 -1.35 -12.91
CA GLN A 15 8.63 -2.30 -12.24
C GLN A 15 9.36 -3.33 -11.38
N ALA A 16 10.68 -3.21 -11.23
CA ALA A 16 11.48 -4.12 -10.41
C ALA A 16 11.15 -3.99 -8.92
N ARG A 17 10.60 -2.85 -8.50
CA ARG A 17 10.25 -2.57 -7.12
C ARG A 17 9.09 -3.45 -6.65
N ARG A 18 9.26 -4.10 -5.52
CA ARG A 18 8.16 -4.77 -4.83
C ARG A 18 7.24 -3.75 -4.18
N LEU A 19 5.95 -3.96 -4.34
CA LEU A 19 4.90 -3.20 -3.67
C LEU A 19 4.06 -4.15 -2.84
N VAL A 20 3.83 -3.82 -1.58
CA VAL A 20 3.02 -4.65 -0.69
C VAL A 20 2.02 -3.79 0.05
N HIS A 21 0.76 -4.17 0.00
CA HIS A 21 -0.26 -3.60 0.86
C HIS A 21 -0.14 -4.19 2.26
N LEU A 22 -0.03 -3.35 3.28
CA LEU A 22 0.04 -3.79 4.67
C LEU A 22 -1.37 -4.05 5.20
N VAL A 23 -1.90 -5.20 4.83
CA VAL A 23 -3.25 -5.67 5.13
C VAL A 23 -3.20 -7.10 5.67
N PRO A 24 -4.31 -7.63 6.21
CA PRO A 24 -4.38 -9.04 6.59
C PRO A 24 -4.05 -9.98 5.43
N ILE A 25 -3.65 -11.20 5.75
CA ILE A 25 -3.31 -12.25 4.76
C ILE A 25 -4.47 -12.54 3.80
N SER A 26 -5.70 -12.31 4.24
CA SER A 26 -6.90 -12.47 3.41
C SER A 26 -6.99 -11.50 2.24
N ASP A 27 -6.14 -10.49 2.17
CA ASP A 27 -6.20 -9.36 1.21
C ASP A 27 -7.48 -8.52 1.35
N ARG A 28 -8.16 -8.62 2.48
CA ARG A 28 -9.39 -7.88 2.82
C ARG A 28 -9.15 -7.07 4.08
N PHE A 29 -9.48 -5.78 4.04
CA PHE A 29 -9.18 -4.88 5.15
C PHE A 29 -10.28 -3.84 5.35
N ALA A 30 -10.77 -3.73 6.57
CA ALA A 30 -11.65 -2.63 7.01
C ALA A 30 -10.81 -1.63 7.81
N PRO A 31 -10.44 -0.47 7.23
CA PRO A 31 -9.53 0.45 7.90
C PRO A 31 -10.12 1.12 9.15
N GLY A 32 -11.44 1.27 9.23
CA GLY A 32 -12.07 1.94 10.37
C GLY A 32 -11.70 3.41 10.47
N GLU A 33 -11.82 3.98 11.67
CA GLU A 33 -11.41 5.35 11.97
C GLU A 33 -10.19 5.36 12.91
N PRO A 34 -9.19 6.22 12.67
CA PRO A 34 -8.98 7.02 11.44
C PRO A 34 -8.64 6.12 10.26
N ARG A 35 -9.07 6.53 9.07
CA ARG A 35 -8.94 5.73 7.84
C ARG A 35 -7.53 5.82 7.29
N ARG A 36 -6.73 4.81 7.55
CA ARG A 36 -5.35 4.70 7.07
C ARG A 36 -5.16 3.40 6.32
N ILE A 37 -4.40 3.49 5.23
CA ILE A 37 -3.86 2.34 4.51
C ILE A 37 -2.36 2.54 4.37
N ALA A 38 -1.61 1.48 4.14
CA ALA A 38 -0.17 1.57 3.96
C ALA A 38 0.34 0.72 2.82
N VAL A 39 1.29 1.28 2.07
CA VAL A 39 2.03 0.60 1.02
C VAL A 39 3.49 0.50 1.44
N LEU A 40 4.02 -0.71 1.44
CA LEU A 40 5.45 -0.97 1.57
C LEU A 40 6.07 -0.97 0.17
N GLU A 41 7.02 -0.08 -0.05
CA GLU A 41 7.77 0.03 -1.30
C GLU A 41 9.19 -0.50 -1.10
N GLY A 42 9.55 -1.51 -1.87
CA GLY A 42 10.89 -2.08 -1.86
C GLY A 42 11.92 -1.18 -2.52
N SER A 43 13.18 -1.62 -2.52
CA SER A 43 14.27 -0.90 -3.18
C SER A 43 14.10 -0.93 -4.70
N ALA A 44 14.47 0.18 -5.35
CA ALA A 44 14.50 0.29 -6.80
C ALA A 44 15.68 1.17 -7.21
N PRO A 45 16.37 0.83 -8.33
CA PRO A 45 17.46 1.68 -8.84
C PRO A 45 16.99 3.07 -9.22
N ARG A 46 15.77 3.18 -9.73
CA ARG A 46 15.13 4.44 -10.11
C ARG A 46 13.69 4.43 -9.58
N PRO A 47 13.46 5.02 -8.40
CA PRO A 47 12.12 5.12 -7.87
C PRO A 47 11.17 5.82 -8.85
N ALA A 48 9.99 5.25 -9.05
CA ALA A 48 8.93 5.81 -9.87
C ALA A 48 7.80 6.35 -8.98
N PRO A 49 6.99 7.29 -9.47
CA PRO A 49 5.79 7.69 -8.78
C PRO A 49 4.88 6.48 -8.52
N LEU A 50 4.14 6.53 -7.44
CA LEU A 50 3.20 5.49 -7.06
C LEU A 50 1.79 5.89 -7.48
N GLN A 51 1.13 5.06 -8.26
CA GLN A 51 -0.28 5.23 -8.56
C GLN A 51 -1.10 4.42 -7.56
N VAL A 52 -2.07 5.07 -6.93
CA VAL A 52 -3.03 4.45 -6.02
C VAL A 52 -4.43 4.62 -6.61
N ARG A 53 -5.10 3.51 -6.85
CA ARG A 53 -6.48 3.47 -7.34
C ARG A 53 -7.37 2.82 -6.29
N ILE A 54 -8.45 3.50 -5.91
CA ILE A 54 -9.41 2.98 -4.94
C ILE A 54 -10.80 3.03 -5.55
N GLY A 55 -11.25 1.93 -6.13
CA GLY A 55 -12.58 1.76 -6.70
C GLY A 55 -13.10 3.00 -7.44
N SER A 56 -14.30 3.44 -7.06
CA SER A 56 -14.92 4.65 -7.59
C SER A 56 -14.46 5.94 -6.90
N LEU A 57 -13.65 5.86 -5.84
CA LEU A 57 -13.16 7.06 -5.14
C LEU A 57 -12.16 7.84 -5.99
N GLY A 58 -11.34 7.15 -6.77
CA GLY A 58 -10.46 7.82 -7.71
C GLY A 58 -9.09 7.17 -7.89
N VAL A 59 -8.25 7.91 -8.61
CA VAL A 59 -6.85 7.54 -8.91
C VAL A 59 -5.95 8.70 -8.49
N TRP A 60 -4.94 8.41 -7.71
CA TRP A 60 -3.96 9.40 -7.25
C TRP A 60 -2.56 8.96 -7.67
N THR A 61 -1.71 9.94 -7.95
CA THR A 61 -0.29 9.72 -8.20
C THR A 61 0.51 10.39 -7.10
N LEU A 62 1.27 9.59 -6.36
CA LEU A 62 2.15 10.07 -5.30
C LEU A 62 3.58 10.19 -5.82
N PRO A 63 4.37 11.16 -5.32
CA PRO A 63 5.74 11.36 -5.78
C PRO A 63 6.60 10.11 -5.60
N ALA A 64 7.62 9.95 -6.44
CA ALA A 64 8.62 8.90 -6.31
C ALA A 64 9.39 9.05 -5.00
N GLU A 65 9.58 7.94 -4.29
CA GLU A 65 10.27 7.90 -2.99
C GLU A 65 11.18 6.68 -2.90
N PRO A 66 12.25 6.72 -2.11
CA PRO A 66 13.06 5.54 -1.84
C PRO A 66 12.27 4.46 -1.10
N ALA A 67 12.91 3.30 -0.87
CA ALA A 67 12.29 2.21 -0.13
C ALA A 67 11.76 2.67 1.24
N GLY A 68 10.55 2.24 1.57
CA GLY A 68 9.93 2.63 2.83
C GLY A 68 8.44 2.35 2.84
N ILE A 69 7.77 2.98 3.78
CA ILE A 69 6.34 2.83 4.01
C ILE A 69 5.65 4.15 3.70
N ARG A 70 4.62 4.09 2.86
CA ARG A 70 3.67 5.20 2.70
C ARG A 70 2.43 4.91 3.49
N LEU A 71 2.20 5.71 4.50
CA LEU A 71 0.97 5.69 5.28
C LEU A 71 0.03 6.75 4.72
N ILE A 72 -1.11 6.32 4.22
CA ILE A 72 -2.02 7.14 3.44
C ILE A 72 -3.35 7.29 4.16
N SER A 73 -3.78 8.53 4.37
CA SER A 73 -5.14 8.81 4.86
C SER A 73 -6.10 8.86 3.68
N ILE A 74 -7.19 8.11 3.76
CA ILE A 74 -8.13 7.93 2.65
C ILE A 74 -9.53 8.46 2.98
N PRO A 75 -10.35 8.76 1.95
CA PRO A 75 -11.76 9.09 2.15
C PRO A 75 -12.55 7.92 2.75
N PRO A 76 -13.79 8.14 3.24
CA PRO A 76 -14.63 7.07 3.76
C PRO A 76 -14.88 5.97 2.74
N VAL A 77 -14.80 4.72 3.21
CA VAL A 77 -15.09 3.53 2.42
C VAL A 77 -16.57 3.17 2.68
N ALA A 78 -17.45 3.57 1.76
CA ALA A 78 -18.90 3.38 1.91
C ALA A 78 -19.38 1.99 1.45
N ALA A 79 -18.61 1.34 0.58
CA ALA A 79 -18.90 0.01 0.03
C ALA A 79 -17.58 -0.73 -0.18
N GLU A 80 -17.65 -2.04 -0.39
CA GLU A 80 -16.48 -2.83 -0.76
C GLU A 80 -15.86 -2.31 -2.05
N MET A 81 -14.55 -2.02 -2.04
CA MET A 81 -13.82 -1.42 -3.15
C MET A 81 -12.48 -2.11 -3.34
N LEU A 82 -12.08 -2.25 -4.60
CA LEU A 82 -10.74 -2.73 -4.93
C LEU A 82 -9.74 -1.58 -4.81
N TRP A 83 -8.68 -1.81 -4.04
CA TRP A 83 -7.53 -0.93 -3.94
C TRP A 83 -6.37 -1.54 -4.71
N GLU A 84 -5.82 -0.79 -5.67
CA GLU A 84 -4.68 -1.21 -6.48
C GLU A 84 -3.55 -0.18 -6.36
N SER A 85 -2.32 -0.66 -6.24
CA SER A 85 -1.13 0.17 -6.24
C SER A 85 -0.12 -0.35 -7.26
N SER A 86 0.43 0.57 -8.06
CA SER A 86 1.41 0.23 -9.09
C SER A 86 2.36 1.39 -9.34
N PRO A 87 3.60 1.13 -9.82
CA PRO A 87 4.49 2.20 -10.23
C PRO A 87 4.00 2.82 -11.54
N VAL A 88 4.21 4.13 -11.69
CA VAL A 88 3.94 4.85 -12.94
C VAL A 88 5.20 4.80 -13.80
N CYS A 89 5.19 3.96 -14.82
CA CYS A 89 6.30 3.80 -15.74
C CYS A 89 6.05 4.59 -17.02
N THR A 90 7.01 5.41 -17.42
CA THR A 90 6.90 6.28 -18.59
C THR A 90 7.37 5.64 -19.88
N SER A 91 8.01 4.48 -19.82
CA SER A 91 8.49 3.82 -21.05
C SER A 91 7.34 3.08 -21.74
N ALA A 92 7.10 3.43 -22.99
CA ALA A 92 6.06 2.83 -23.82
C ALA A 92 6.34 1.37 -24.24
N GLN A 93 7.43 0.77 -23.75
CA GLN A 93 7.93 -0.53 -24.23
C GLN A 93 7.45 -1.74 -23.43
N ASP A 94 6.68 -1.56 -22.36
CA ASP A 94 6.20 -2.67 -21.56
C ASP A 94 4.70 -2.59 -21.34
N PRO A 95 3.89 -3.06 -22.34
CA PRO A 95 2.43 -3.12 -22.18
C PRO A 95 1.97 -4.16 -21.17
N ILE A 96 2.84 -5.10 -20.76
CA ILE A 96 2.54 -6.14 -19.78
C ILE A 96 3.39 -5.88 -18.56
N GLY A 97 3.00 -4.87 -17.77
CA GLY A 97 3.68 -4.55 -16.53
C GLY A 97 3.55 -5.64 -15.47
N ALA A 98 4.38 -5.55 -14.42
CA ALA A 98 4.21 -6.37 -13.24
C ALA A 98 2.79 -6.19 -12.67
N PRO A 99 2.20 -7.26 -12.10
CA PRO A 99 0.86 -7.14 -11.53
C PRO A 99 0.87 -6.12 -10.38
N PRO A 100 -0.17 -5.27 -10.27
CA PRO A 100 -0.29 -4.37 -9.15
C PRO A 100 -0.51 -5.14 -7.84
N ALA A 101 -0.16 -4.52 -6.72
CA ALA A 101 -0.65 -4.97 -5.43
C ALA A 101 -2.16 -4.68 -5.35
N ARG A 102 -2.94 -5.63 -4.87
CA ARG A 102 -4.40 -5.54 -4.81
C ARG A 102 -4.94 -5.98 -3.46
N SER A 103 -5.88 -5.22 -2.93
CA SER A 103 -6.60 -5.56 -1.71
C SER A 103 -8.04 -5.07 -1.80
N TRP A 104 -8.92 -5.73 -1.07
CA TRP A 104 -10.29 -5.25 -0.91
C TRP A 104 -10.40 -4.39 0.34
N LEU A 105 -10.90 -3.17 0.17
CA LEU A 105 -11.26 -2.28 1.27
C LEU A 105 -12.75 -2.45 1.60
N LEU A 106 -13.04 -2.59 2.87
CA LEU A 106 -14.39 -2.83 3.38
C LEU A 106 -14.83 -1.69 4.31
N PRO A 107 -16.11 -1.32 4.31
CA PRO A 107 -16.61 -0.35 5.28
C PRO A 107 -16.56 -0.88 6.72
N ARG A 108 -16.66 -2.19 6.89
CA ARG A 108 -16.56 -2.88 8.19
C ARG A 108 -16.15 -4.33 7.98
N SER A 109 -15.61 -4.93 9.03
CA SER A 109 -15.23 -6.35 9.00
C SER A 109 -16.47 -7.24 8.90
N ALA A 110 -16.41 -8.26 8.05
CA ALA A 110 -17.56 -9.12 7.75
C ALA A 110 -17.86 -10.13 8.85
N VAL A 111 -16.81 -10.70 9.47
CA VAL A 111 -16.92 -11.74 10.51
C VAL A 111 -15.93 -11.47 11.65
N LYS A 112 -16.09 -12.17 12.78
CA LYS A 112 -15.27 -11.95 13.98
C LYS A 112 -13.78 -12.17 13.74
N ALA A 113 -13.40 -13.21 12.97
CA ALA A 113 -11.99 -13.47 12.66
C ALA A 113 -11.38 -12.32 11.86
N ASP A 114 -12.11 -11.73 10.92
CA ASP A 114 -11.68 -10.56 10.17
C ASP A 114 -11.56 -9.32 11.09
N GLN A 115 -12.45 -9.17 12.07
CA GLN A 115 -12.37 -8.08 13.04
C GLN A 115 -11.05 -8.10 13.82
N GLU A 116 -10.63 -9.28 14.27
CA GLU A 116 -9.36 -9.45 14.99
C GLU A 116 -8.16 -9.14 14.11
N ALA A 117 -8.15 -9.64 12.87
CA ALA A 117 -7.09 -9.38 11.91
C ALA A 117 -7.02 -7.89 11.54
N ASP A 118 -8.16 -7.27 11.28
CA ASP A 118 -8.23 -5.84 10.96
C ASP A 118 -7.77 -4.98 12.14
N GLN A 119 -8.12 -5.36 13.36
CA GLN A 119 -7.69 -4.65 14.56
C GLN A 119 -6.18 -4.68 14.74
N LEU A 120 -5.54 -5.83 14.49
CA LEU A 120 -4.08 -5.93 14.54
C LEU A 120 -3.41 -5.02 13.52
N VAL A 121 -3.93 -5.00 12.29
CA VAL A 121 -3.41 -4.10 11.24
C VAL A 121 -3.62 -2.63 11.63
N ARG A 122 -4.81 -2.26 12.11
CA ARG A 122 -5.09 -0.88 12.54
C ARG A 122 -4.14 -0.42 13.65
N LEU A 123 -3.82 -1.28 14.62
CA LEU A 123 -2.86 -0.97 15.67
C LEU A 123 -1.45 -0.77 15.12
N GLN A 124 -1.02 -1.60 14.17
CA GLN A 124 0.27 -1.42 13.49
C GLN A 124 0.32 -0.09 12.73
N LEU A 125 -0.72 0.25 11.98
CA LEU A 125 -0.79 1.50 11.23
C LEU A 125 -0.84 2.73 12.16
N GLN A 126 -1.52 2.61 13.30
CA GLN A 126 -1.53 3.66 14.32
C GLN A 126 -0.13 3.90 14.87
N GLU A 127 0.61 2.84 15.15
CA GLU A 127 1.98 2.95 15.64
C GLU A 127 2.90 3.62 14.60
N LEU A 128 2.77 3.23 13.33
CA LEU A 128 3.50 3.89 12.24
C LEU A 128 3.13 5.38 12.12
N SER A 129 1.88 5.74 12.34
CA SER A 129 1.43 7.14 12.24
C SER A 129 2.06 8.06 13.28
N ARG A 130 2.52 7.50 14.39
CA ARG A 130 3.26 8.26 15.42
C ARG A 130 4.71 8.54 15.02
N ARG A 131 5.18 7.92 13.96
CA ARG A 131 6.57 7.97 13.49
C ARG A 131 6.69 8.55 12.09
N CYS A 132 5.75 9.38 11.67
CA CYS A 132 5.83 10.06 10.37
C CYS A 132 7.13 10.85 10.25
N GLY A 133 7.86 10.67 9.15
CA GLY A 133 9.15 11.32 8.92
C GLY A 133 10.34 10.64 9.61
N SER A 134 10.12 9.58 10.34
CA SER A 134 11.14 8.76 11.00
C SER A 134 11.30 7.42 10.28
N SER A 135 11.90 6.45 10.92
CA SER A 135 12.08 5.10 10.38
C SER A 135 11.68 4.03 11.40
N VAL A 136 11.48 2.82 10.91
CA VAL A 136 11.14 1.64 11.70
C VAL A 136 12.01 0.47 11.24
N GLU A 137 12.33 -0.43 12.16
CA GLU A 137 13.01 -1.68 11.80
C GLU A 137 12.11 -2.55 10.92
N ALA A 138 12.66 -3.04 9.80
CA ALA A 138 11.91 -3.84 8.85
C ALA A 138 11.51 -5.21 9.42
N ALA A 139 12.42 -5.91 10.09
CA ALA A 139 12.19 -7.29 10.50
C ALA A 139 10.96 -7.48 11.42
N PRO A 140 10.78 -6.71 12.51
CA PRO A 140 9.57 -6.85 13.34
C PRO A 140 8.28 -6.52 12.58
N LEU A 141 8.32 -5.50 11.72
CA LEU A 141 7.17 -5.11 10.91
C LEU A 141 6.77 -6.22 9.94
N LEU A 142 7.74 -6.77 9.20
CA LEU A 142 7.49 -7.85 8.26
C LEU A 142 6.91 -9.09 8.96
N ARG A 143 7.40 -9.40 10.15
CA ARG A 143 6.89 -10.50 10.95
C ARG A 143 5.44 -10.26 11.35
N ALA A 144 5.09 -9.04 11.74
CA ALA A 144 3.71 -8.69 12.12
C ALA A 144 2.71 -8.89 10.96
N PHE A 145 3.16 -8.79 9.71
CA PHE A 145 2.34 -8.95 8.52
C PHE A 145 2.57 -10.28 7.78
N ALA A 146 3.30 -11.22 8.38
CA ALA A 146 3.68 -12.49 7.75
C ALA A 146 4.38 -12.29 6.39
N LEU A 147 5.36 -11.39 6.36
CA LEU A 147 6.11 -11.00 5.17
C LEU A 147 7.62 -11.25 5.33
N GLU A 148 8.01 -12.19 6.19
CA GLU A 148 9.41 -12.47 6.51
C GLU A 148 10.25 -12.85 5.28
N HIS A 149 9.60 -13.39 4.25
CA HIS A 149 10.26 -13.73 2.98
C HIS A 149 10.80 -12.49 2.24
N LEU A 150 10.39 -11.28 2.60
CA LEU A 150 10.87 -10.03 2.02
C LEU A 150 12.08 -9.45 2.75
N THR A 151 12.51 -10.03 3.85
CA THR A 151 13.59 -9.47 4.71
C THR A 151 14.88 -9.20 3.94
N THR A 152 15.26 -10.09 3.02
CA THR A 152 16.46 -9.93 2.22
C THR A 152 16.34 -8.92 1.07
N MET A 153 15.13 -8.48 0.75
CA MET A 153 14.81 -7.58 -0.36
C MET A 153 14.64 -6.12 0.09
N LEU A 154 14.73 -5.87 1.39
CA LEU A 154 14.45 -4.56 1.97
C LEU A 154 15.62 -4.09 2.82
N PRO A 155 15.83 -2.76 2.94
CA PRO A 155 16.78 -2.25 3.90
C PRO A 155 16.34 -2.56 5.33
N ALA A 156 17.30 -2.63 6.27
CA ALA A 156 17.01 -2.93 7.66
C ALA A 156 16.12 -1.89 8.34
N GLN A 157 16.21 -0.64 7.90
CA GLN A 157 15.40 0.49 8.36
C GLN A 157 14.53 0.99 7.21
N LEU A 158 13.23 1.13 7.47
CA LEU A 158 12.25 1.62 6.51
C LEU A 158 11.77 3.02 6.92
N SER A 159 11.90 3.98 6.01
CA SER A 159 11.38 5.32 6.24
C SER A 159 9.86 5.31 6.23
N ILE A 160 9.24 6.17 7.06
CA ILE A 160 7.79 6.30 7.15
C ILE A 160 7.40 7.66 6.62
N ARG A 161 6.59 7.69 5.56
CA ARG A 161 6.02 8.90 4.98
C ARG A 161 4.51 8.86 5.14
N CYS A 162 3.96 9.92 5.70
CA CYS A 162 2.53 10.04 5.92
C CYS A 162 1.97 11.04 4.91
N GLU A 163 1.00 10.61 4.13
CA GLU A 163 0.43 11.41 3.04
C GLU A 163 -1.10 11.35 3.09
N PRO A 164 -1.80 12.50 3.07
CA PRO A 164 -3.22 12.51 2.80
C PRO A 164 -3.44 12.35 1.29
N LEU A 165 -4.46 11.61 0.87
CA LEU A 165 -4.92 11.69 -0.51
C LEU A 165 -5.67 13.01 -0.67
N ALA A 166 -5.18 13.84 -1.58
CA ALA A 166 -5.85 15.08 -1.90
C ALA A 166 -7.27 14.80 -2.44
N PRO A 167 -8.29 15.58 -2.05
CA PRO A 167 -9.59 15.45 -2.66
C PRO A 167 -9.44 15.63 -4.18
N LEU A 168 -10.07 14.73 -4.95
CA LEU A 168 -10.08 14.87 -6.40
C LEU A 168 -10.80 16.18 -6.73
N SER A 169 -10.05 17.09 -7.32
CA SER A 169 -10.66 18.28 -7.92
C SER A 169 -11.46 17.84 -9.14
N PHE A 170 -12.76 17.66 -8.98
CA PHE A 170 -13.63 17.58 -10.13
C PHE A 170 -13.55 18.93 -10.85
N LYS A 171 -12.79 18.99 -11.94
CA LYS A 171 -12.97 20.09 -12.88
C LYS A 171 -14.37 19.91 -13.46
N VAL A 172 -15.29 20.67 -12.95
CA VAL A 172 -16.59 20.83 -13.63
C VAL A 172 -16.30 21.41 -15.00
N PRO A 173 -16.68 20.72 -16.09
CA PRO A 173 -16.48 21.25 -17.45
C PRO A 173 -17.26 22.54 -17.69
#